data_5a200efcf81b7e7b987f22043195c5a0
#
_entry.id   5a200efcf81b7e7b987f22043195c5a0
#
_cell.length_a   1.000
_cell.length_b   1.000
_cell.length_c   1.000
_cell.angle_alpha   90.00
_cell.angle_beta   90.00
_cell.angle_gamma   90.00
#
_symmetry.space_group_name_H-M   'P 1'
#
loop_
_entity.id
_entity.type
_entity.pdbx_description
1 polymer ?
#
loop_
_entity_poly.entity_id
_entity_poly.type
_entity_poly.pdbx_seq_one_letter_code
_entity_poly.pdbx_strand_id
1 'polypeptide(L)'
;KDKGISFPHTVEGYNMVIEKLAPYDGIYVEDGSNSKIKNVAMLLIKNNGEYPIEYSKICVEYKGESLIFEISALPVGESVVAQEKSGKAIPNGIALSGTALVVQRADMEMSSKLISVKDNGDNTLTVTNLTNKTIPTARIFYKYYMKDENVYVGGIAFTSRITRLAANQSITLHPSHYTSDSSKIVMALTYDN
;
A
#
# COMPACT_ATOMS: atom_id res chain seq x y z
N LYS A 1 20.17 -16.87 -22.36
CA LYS A 1 18.82 -16.29 -22.61
C LYS A 1 18.08 -16.32 -21.32
N ASP A 2 17.94 -15.17 -20.67
CA ASP A 2 17.10 -15.05 -19.49
C ASP A 2 15.68 -15.49 -19.88
N LYS A 3 15.19 -16.51 -19.17
CA LYS A 3 13.79 -16.90 -19.32
C LYS A 3 12.95 -15.78 -18.68
N GLY A 4 12.15 -15.11 -19.50
CA GLY A 4 11.18 -14.15 -18.98
C GLY A 4 10.28 -14.80 -17.94
N ILE A 5 9.75 -14.01 -17.02
CA ILE A 5 8.73 -14.45 -16.08
C ILE A 5 7.34 -14.29 -16.69
N SER A 6 6.44 -15.18 -16.33
CA SER A 6 5.02 -15.07 -16.70
C SER A 6 4.16 -14.81 -15.47
N PHE A 7 3.11 -14.03 -15.63
CA PHE A 7 2.17 -13.71 -14.54
C PHE A 7 0.96 -14.66 -14.58
N PRO A 8 0.40 -15.06 -13.42
CA PRO A 8 0.87 -14.74 -12.07
C PRO A 8 2.23 -15.36 -11.74
N HIS A 9 3.06 -14.62 -11.02
CA HIS A 9 4.42 -15.03 -10.66
C HIS A 9 4.59 -15.01 -9.13
N THR A 10 4.92 -16.17 -8.56
CA THR A 10 5.32 -16.26 -7.15
C THR A 10 6.77 -15.88 -7.03
N VAL A 11 7.07 -14.85 -6.26
CA VAL A 11 8.44 -14.37 -6.04
C VAL A 11 9.08 -15.23 -4.96
N GLU A 12 9.97 -16.14 -5.37
CA GLU A 12 10.64 -17.04 -4.45
C GLU A 12 11.48 -16.27 -3.42
N GLY A 13 11.35 -16.69 -2.15
CA GLY A 13 12.08 -16.07 -1.04
C GLY A 13 11.49 -14.75 -0.51
N TYR A 14 10.45 -14.20 -1.15
CA TYR A 14 9.85 -12.92 -0.75
C TYR A 14 8.39 -13.03 -0.30
N ASN A 15 7.78 -14.20 -0.38
CA ASN A 15 6.39 -14.43 0.01
C ASN A 15 5.41 -13.43 -0.60
N MET A 16 5.56 -13.18 -1.88
CA MET A 16 4.72 -12.27 -2.66
C MET A 16 4.30 -12.95 -3.95
N VAL A 17 3.10 -12.61 -4.41
CA VAL A 17 2.61 -12.98 -5.74
C VAL A 17 2.38 -11.72 -6.55
N ILE A 18 3.01 -11.64 -7.72
CA ILE A 18 2.70 -10.63 -8.73
C ILE A 18 1.67 -11.25 -9.67
N GLU A 19 0.43 -10.79 -9.59
CA GLU A 19 -0.67 -11.41 -10.32
C GLU A 19 -0.73 -10.94 -11.77
N LYS A 20 -0.41 -9.66 -12.01
CA LYS A 20 -0.36 -9.12 -13.38
C LYS A 20 0.44 -7.83 -13.47
N LEU A 21 0.91 -7.54 -14.66
CA LEU A 21 1.35 -6.25 -15.15
C LEU A 21 0.37 -5.79 -16.22
N ALA A 22 -0.23 -4.63 -16.07
CA ALA A 22 -1.28 -4.14 -16.96
C ALA A 22 -1.27 -2.60 -17.06
N PRO A 23 -1.89 -2.01 -18.09
CA PRO A 23 -2.14 -0.58 -18.12
C PRO A 23 -3.23 -0.20 -17.10
N TYR A 24 -3.07 0.95 -16.46
CA TYR A 24 -4.02 1.52 -15.52
C TYR A 24 -4.52 2.88 -16.01
N ASP A 25 -5.83 3.04 -16.04
CA ASP A 25 -6.51 4.30 -16.28
C ASP A 25 -7.24 4.73 -15.01
N GLY A 26 -7.09 5.96 -14.61
CA GLY A 26 -7.75 6.46 -13.42
C GLY A 26 -6.98 7.60 -12.74
N ILE A 27 -6.93 7.54 -11.42
CA ILE A 27 -6.24 8.55 -10.60
C ILE A 27 -4.83 8.05 -10.27
N TYR A 28 -3.83 8.89 -10.51
CA TYR A 28 -2.46 8.63 -10.10
C TYR A 28 -2.26 9.02 -8.64
N VAL A 29 -1.93 8.04 -7.81
CA VAL A 29 -1.86 8.24 -6.36
C VAL A 29 -0.44 8.20 -5.81
N GLU A 30 0.53 7.71 -6.57
CA GLU A 30 1.91 7.51 -6.08
C GLU A 30 2.63 8.82 -5.72
N ASP A 31 2.25 9.94 -6.32
CA ASP A 31 2.80 11.26 -6.01
C ASP A 31 1.88 12.14 -5.15
N GLY A 32 0.72 11.62 -4.76
CA GLY A 32 -0.29 12.34 -3.99
C GLY A 32 -1.06 13.43 -4.77
N SER A 33 -0.84 13.58 -6.09
CA SER A 33 -1.49 14.62 -6.90
C SER A 33 -2.94 14.31 -7.22
N ASN A 34 -3.31 13.03 -7.22
CA ASN A 34 -4.61 12.54 -7.70
C ASN A 34 -4.92 12.97 -9.16
N SER A 35 -3.88 13.16 -9.96
CA SER A 35 -4.01 13.51 -11.37
C SER A 35 -4.66 12.37 -12.16
N LYS A 36 -5.48 12.71 -13.15
CA LYS A 36 -6.01 11.70 -14.08
C LYS A 36 -4.90 11.22 -15.01
N ILE A 37 -4.73 9.91 -15.08
CA ILE A 37 -3.73 9.24 -15.92
C ILE A 37 -4.37 8.21 -16.83
N LYS A 38 -3.64 7.84 -17.86
CA LYS A 38 -4.04 6.81 -18.82
C LYS A 38 -2.87 5.93 -19.22
N ASN A 39 -3.12 4.63 -19.31
CA ASN A 39 -2.14 3.61 -19.72
C ASN A 39 -0.86 3.55 -18.85
N VAL A 40 -0.90 4.03 -17.62
CA VAL A 40 0.26 3.90 -16.72
C VAL A 40 0.45 2.45 -16.31
N ALA A 41 1.69 1.98 -16.33
CA ALA A 41 2.00 0.62 -15.91
C ALA A 41 1.61 0.40 -14.44
N MET A 42 0.94 -0.71 -14.15
CA MET A 42 0.61 -1.13 -12.80
C MET A 42 0.94 -2.60 -12.56
N LEU A 43 1.33 -2.92 -11.34
CA LEU A 43 1.40 -4.30 -10.83
C LEU A 43 0.28 -4.54 -9.83
N LEU A 44 -0.38 -5.69 -9.97
CA LEU A 44 -1.25 -6.23 -8.92
C LEU A 44 -0.43 -7.22 -8.10
N ILE A 45 -0.25 -6.91 -6.81
CA ILE A 45 0.64 -7.64 -5.90
C ILE A 45 -0.14 -8.09 -4.68
N LYS A 46 0.07 -9.35 -4.27
CA LYS A 46 -0.49 -9.92 -3.04
C LYS A 46 0.61 -10.25 -2.04
N ASN A 47 0.41 -9.89 -0.77
CA ASN A 47 1.25 -10.31 0.34
C ASN A 47 0.84 -11.71 0.83
N ASN A 48 1.64 -12.73 0.52
CA ASN A 48 1.44 -14.10 1.00
C ASN A 48 2.33 -14.45 2.20
N GLY A 49 3.01 -13.46 2.80
CA GLY A 49 3.85 -13.66 3.98
C GLY A 49 3.06 -13.70 5.28
N GLU A 50 3.77 -13.88 6.38
CA GLU A 50 3.22 -13.93 7.74
C GLU A 50 3.18 -12.56 8.41
N TYR A 51 3.85 -11.55 7.83
CA TYR A 51 3.93 -10.18 8.34
C TYR A 51 3.50 -9.17 7.29
N PRO A 52 2.99 -7.99 7.70
CA PRO A 52 2.79 -6.88 6.79
C PRO A 52 4.10 -6.48 6.12
N ILE A 53 4.03 -6.06 4.87
CA ILE A 53 5.19 -5.53 4.16
C ILE A 53 5.37 -4.07 4.59
N GLU A 54 6.48 -3.74 5.24
CA GLU A 54 6.85 -2.36 5.53
C GLU A 54 7.19 -1.62 4.24
N TYR A 55 8.05 -2.24 3.44
CA TYR A 55 8.50 -1.70 2.17
C TYR A 55 8.91 -2.81 1.21
N SER A 56 8.57 -2.65 -0.06
CA SER A 56 9.12 -3.46 -1.14
C SER A 56 9.32 -2.61 -2.39
N LYS A 57 10.44 -2.84 -3.06
CA LYS A 57 10.74 -2.26 -4.38
C LYS A 57 10.83 -3.38 -5.41
N ILE A 58 10.08 -3.23 -6.47
CA ILE A 58 9.99 -4.19 -7.55
C ILE A 58 10.38 -3.49 -8.85
N CYS A 59 11.34 -4.05 -9.57
CA CYS A 59 11.74 -3.58 -10.88
C CYS A 59 11.42 -4.65 -11.92
N VAL A 60 10.68 -4.29 -12.94
CA VAL A 60 10.30 -5.16 -14.04
C VAL A 60 10.85 -4.59 -15.34
N GLU A 61 11.71 -5.36 -16.02
CA GLU A 61 12.14 -5.02 -17.37
C GLU A 61 11.10 -5.52 -18.39
N TYR A 62 10.54 -4.59 -19.14
CA TYR A 62 9.51 -4.88 -20.11
C TYR A 62 9.76 -4.12 -21.42
N LYS A 63 10.04 -4.87 -22.50
CA LYS A 63 10.31 -4.31 -23.85
C LYS A 63 11.35 -3.18 -23.85
N GLY A 64 12.44 -3.36 -23.08
CA GLY A 64 13.53 -2.40 -22.98
C GLY A 64 13.29 -1.24 -22.02
N GLU A 65 12.12 -1.19 -21.38
CA GLU A 65 11.79 -0.20 -20.34
C GLU A 65 11.96 -0.82 -18.95
N SER A 66 12.56 -0.07 -18.04
CA SER A 66 12.67 -0.41 -16.63
C SER A 66 11.50 0.22 -15.89
N LEU A 67 10.59 -0.60 -15.39
CA LEU A 67 9.39 -0.19 -14.64
C LEU A 67 9.62 -0.42 -13.16
N ILE A 68 9.45 0.63 -12.35
CA ILE A 68 9.69 0.60 -10.90
C ILE A 68 8.39 0.77 -10.15
N PHE A 69 8.15 -0.13 -9.20
CA PHE A 69 6.99 -0.14 -8.32
C PHE A 69 7.46 -0.18 -6.88
N GLU A 70 6.86 0.66 -6.05
CA GLU A 70 7.13 0.68 -4.61
C GLU A 70 5.84 0.43 -3.85
N ILE A 71 5.90 -0.40 -2.81
CA ILE A 71 4.79 -0.65 -1.91
C ILE A 71 5.23 -0.46 -0.46
N SER A 72 4.31 0.01 0.38
CA SER A 72 4.50 0.11 1.82
C SER A 72 3.23 -0.28 2.56
N ALA A 73 3.37 -0.72 3.80
CA ALA A 73 2.26 -1.05 4.69
C ALA A 73 1.18 -1.92 4.01
N LEU A 74 1.58 -3.04 3.40
CA LEU A 74 0.64 -4.00 2.82
C LEU A 74 0.36 -5.12 3.82
N PRO A 75 -0.87 -5.23 4.36
CA PRO A 75 -1.22 -6.26 5.32
C PRO A 75 -1.11 -7.67 4.76
N VAL A 76 -1.03 -8.64 5.68
CA VAL A 76 -1.01 -10.07 5.36
C VAL A 76 -2.27 -10.47 4.59
N GLY A 77 -2.11 -11.20 3.50
CA GLY A 77 -3.21 -11.72 2.67
C GLY A 77 -3.89 -10.70 1.77
N GLU A 78 -3.51 -9.42 1.85
CA GLU A 78 -4.12 -8.34 1.07
C GLU A 78 -3.38 -8.10 -0.25
N SER A 79 -4.09 -7.45 -1.17
CA SER A 79 -3.57 -7.11 -2.51
C SER A 79 -3.58 -5.61 -2.76
N VAL A 80 -2.63 -5.15 -3.56
CA VAL A 80 -2.49 -3.74 -3.93
C VAL A 80 -2.24 -3.59 -5.42
N VAL A 81 -2.87 -2.59 -6.02
CA VAL A 81 -2.51 -2.06 -7.35
C VAL A 81 -1.45 -0.98 -7.12
N ALA A 82 -0.20 -1.30 -7.40
CA ALA A 82 0.89 -0.34 -7.40
C ALA A 82 1.07 0.23 -8.80
N GLN A 83 1.05 1.55 -8.92
CA GLN A 83 1.31 2.25 -10.18
C GLN A 83 2.81 2.46 -10.35
N GLU A 84 3.27 2.53 -11.58
CA GLU A 84 4.70 2.78 -11.85
C GLU A 84 5.11 4.14 -11.25
N LYS A 85 6.24 4.16 -10.55
CA LYS A 85 6.69 5.27 -9.70
C LYS A 85 6.77 6.64 -10.40
N SER A 86 7.14 6.64 -11.68
CA SER A 86 7.29 7.85 -12.49
C SER A 86 6.14 8.06 -13.48
N GLY A 87 5.09 7.25 -13.39
CA GLY A 87 3.95 7.32 -14.29
C GLY A 87 4.24 6.79 -15.70
N LYS A 88 5.26 5.93 -15.87
CA LYS A 88 5.58 5.33 -17.16
C LYS A 88 4.41 4.51 -17.69
N ALA A 89 4.07 4.73 -18.95
CA ALA A 89 3.05 3.95 -19.65
C ALA A 89 3.63 2.63 -20.16
N ILE A 90 2.77 1.63 -20.31
CA ILE A 90 3.10 0.42 -21.07
C ILE A 90 2.32 0.43 -22.40
N PRO A 91 2.87 -0.24 -23.45
CA PRO A 91 2.17 -0.37 -24.72
C PRO A 91 0.80 -1.04 -24.54
N ASN A 92 -0.11 -0.76 -25.48
CA ASN A 92 -1.47 -1.30 -25.49
C ASN A 92 -1.51 -2.81 -25.26
N GLY A 93 -2.46 -3.22 -24.41
CA GLY A 93 -2.73 -4.61 -24.07
C GLY A 93 -2.22 -5.00 -22.69
N ILE A 94 -2.68 -6.14 -22.19
CA ILE A 94 -2.27 -6.70 -20.91
C ILE A 94 -0.90 -7.34 -21.09
N ALA A 95 0.05 -6.92 -20.29
CA ALA A 95 1.36 -7.57 -20.23
C ALA A 95 1.31 -8.80 -19.32
N LEU A 96 1.62 -9.94 -19.87
CA LEU A 96 1.60 -11.22 -19.14
C LEU A 96 3.00 -11.73 -18.78
N SER A 97 4.07 -11.08 -19.25
CA SER A 97 5.45 -11.49 -18.97
C SER A 97 6.40 -10.32 -18.93
N GLY A 98 7.45 -10.46 -18.14
CA GLY A 98 8.58 -9.56 -18.08
C GLY A 98 9.89 -10.30 -18.35
N THR A 99 11.01 -9.57 -18.49
CA THR A 99 12.32 -10.15 -18.77
C THR A 99 13.19 -10.30 -17.52
N ALA A 100 13.02 -9.41 -16.55
CA ALA A 100 13.72 -9.47 -15.27
C ALA A 100 12.85 -8.92 -14.16
N LEU A 101 13.07 -9.41 -12.97
CA LEU A 101 12.40 -8.94 -11.77
C LEU A 101 13.40 -8.83 -10.63
N VAL A 102 13.49 -7.65 -10.05
CA VAL A 102 14.26 -7.39 -8.83
C VAL A 102 13.30 -7.01 -7.74
N VAL A 103 13.39 -7.71 -6.60
CA VAL A 103 12.51 -7.48 -5.45
C VAL A 103 13.34 -7.22 -4.22
N GLN A 104 12.92 -6.21 -3.46
CA GLN A 104 13.40 -5.96 -2.11
C GLN A 104 12.18 -5.95 -1.18
N ARG A 105 12.26 -6.66 -0.06
CA ARG A 105 11.18 -6.69 0.94
C ARG A 105 11.75 -6.44 2.34
N ALA A 106 11.08 -5.58 3.10
CA ALA A 106 11.23 -5.47 4.55
C ALA A 106 9.87 -5.70 5.21
N ASP A 107 9.84 -6.45 6.29
CA ASP A 107 8.62 -6.72 7.06
C ASP A 107 8.51 -5.77 8.24
N MET A 108 7.28 -5.51 8.69
CA MET A 108 7.00 -4.66 9.84
C MET A 108 6.15 -5.39 10.88
N GLU A 109 6.00 -4.77 12.03
CA GLU A 109 5.15 -5.30 13.09
C GLU A 109 3.68 -5.31 12.69
N MET A 110 2.92 -6.21 13.29
CA MET A 110 1.46 -6.23 13.19
C MET A 110 0.86 -5.00 13.86
N SER A 111 -0.36 -4.68 13.49
CA SER A 111 -1.10 -3.54 14.04
C SER A 111 -1.13 -3.58 15.58
N SER A 112 -0.87 -2.45 16.21
CA SER A 112 -0.88 -2.31 17.67
C SER A 112 -2.29 -2.56 18.22
N LYS A 113 -2.37 -3.26 19.34
CA LYS A 113 -3.60 -3.46 20.13
C LYS A 113 -3.80 -2.41 21.21
N LEU A 114 -2.86 -1.47 21.35
CA LEU A 114 -2.89 -0.42 22.37
C LEU A 114 -3.81 0.75 22.00
N ILE A 115 -4.17 0.84 20.74
CA ILE A 115 -5.07 1.86 20.21
C ILE A 115 -6.19 1.24 19.38
N SER A 116 -7.32 1.92 19.32
CA SER A 116 -8.37 1.66 18.35
C SER A 116 -8.49 2.81 17.37
N VAL A 117 -8.82 2.50 16.13
CA VAL A 117 -9.06 3.49 15.08
C VAL A 117 -10.44 3.21 14.49
N LYS A 118 -11.31 4.21 14.52
CA LYS A 118 -12.68 4.13 14.01
C LYS A 118 -12.89 5.16 12.91
N ASP A 119 -13.41 4.74 11.78
CA ASP A 119 -13.94 5.63 10.75
C ASP A 119 -15.30 6.18 11.21
N ASN A 120 -15.43 7.50 11.20
CA ASN A 120 -16.66 8.19 11.63
C ASN A 120 -17.69 8.33 10.50
N GLY A 121 -17.34 7.97 9.25
CA GLY A 121 -18.23 8.09 8.09
C GLY A 121 -18.31 9.49 7.48
N ASP A 122 -17.54 10.43 8.00
CA ASP A 122 -17.50 11.84 7.57
C ASP A 122 -16.09 12.29 7.15
N ASN A 123 -15.26 11.34 6.70
CA ASN A 123 -13.86 11.51 6.34
C ASN A 123 -12.95 11.83 7.55
N THR A 124 -13.43 11.62 8.76
CA THR A 124 -12.62 11.72 9.97
C THR A 124 -12.43 10.38 10.65
N LEU A 125 -11.37 10.28 11.44
CA LEU A 125 -11.06 9.10 12.23
C LEU A 125 -11.03 9.44 13.71
N THR A 126 -11.63 8.58 14.54
CA THR A 126 -11.44 8.63 15.98
C THR A 126 -10.37 7.63 16.39
N VAL A 127 -9.30 8.12 17.03
CA VAL A 127 -8.23 7.28 17.57
C VAL A 127 -8.28 7.34 19.09
N THR A 128 -8.37 6.16 19.72
CA THR A 128 -8.48 6.02 21.18
C THR A 128 -7.30 5.23 21.72
N ASN A 129 -6.64 5.78 22.74
CA ASN A 129 -5.68 5.06 23.55
C ASN A 129 -6.43 4.14 24.53
N LEU A 130 -6.26 2.84 24.36
CA LEU A 130 -6.93 1.81 25.18
C LEU A 130 -6.18 1.50 26.48
N THR A 131 -5.10 2.22 26.77
CA THR A 131 -4.23 1.96 27.92
C THR A 131 -4.34 3.05 28.98
N ASN A 132 -3.86 2.74 30.18
CA ASN A 132 -3.76 3.69 31.29
C ASN A 132 -2.44 4.48 31.32
N LYS A 133 -1.68 4.46 30.21
CA LYS A 133 -0.42 5.19 30.04
C LYS A 133 -0.49 6.05 28.80
N THR A 134 0.25 7.14 28.80
CA THR A 134 0.44 7.95 27.60
C THR A 134 1.20 7.18 26.54
N ILE A 135 0.70 7.18 25.32
CA ILE A 135 1.41 6.67 24.14
C ILE A 135 2.16 7.85 23.50
N PRO A 136 3.51 7.80 23.45
CA PRO A 136 4.31 8.91 22.94
C PRO A 136 4.05 9.20 21.46
N THR A 137 3.95 8.16 20.65
CA THR A 137 3.70 8.30 19.20
C THR A 137 2.81 7.18 18.71
N ALA A 138 1.81 7.53 17.91
CA ALA A 138 1.03 6.58 17.10
C ALA A 138 1.06 7.00 15.63
N ARG A 139 0.98 6.05 14.74
CA ARG A 139 0.93 6.27 13.31
C ARG A 139 -0.17 5.42 12.70
N ILE A 140 -1.05 6.05 11.93
CA ILE A 140 -2.14 5.41 11.22
C ILE A 140 -1.77 5.37 9.75
N PHE A 141 -1.86 4.18 9.13
CA PHE A 141 -1.59 3.94 7.71
C PHE A 141 -2.91 3.68 6.99
N TYR A 142 -3.11 4.32 5.86
CA TYR A 142 -4.32 4.17 5.05
C TYR A 142 -4.02 4.30 3.56
N LYS A 143 -4.88 3.70 2.75
CA LYS A 143 -4.80 3.72 1.29
C LYS A 143 -6.20 3.87 0.69
N TYR A 144 -6.26 4.30 -0.57
CA TYR A 144 -7.48 4.12 -1.35
C TYR A 144 -7.77 2.62 -1.52
N TYR A 145 -9.04 2.29 -1.63
CA TYR A 145 -9.50 0.90 -1.66
C TYR A 145 -10.68 0.73 -2.62
N MET A 146 -10.55 -0.20 -3.55
CA MET A 146 -11.61 -0.61 -4.45
C MET A 146 -12.39 -1.77 -3.81
N LYS A 147 -13.58 -1.48 -3.28
CA LYS A 147 -14.39 -2.45 -2.50
C LYS A 147 -14.82 -3.65 -3.34
N ASP A 148 -15.23 -3.42 -4.59
CA ASP A 148 -15.72 -4.48 -5.47
C ASP A 148 -14.63 -5.48 -5.87
N GLU A 149 -13.39 -5.06 -5.89
CA GLU A 149 -12.23 -5.86 -6.28
C GLU A 149 -11.40 -6.33 -5.08
N ASN A 150 -11.69 -5.84 -3.87
CA ASN A 150 -10.96 -6.11 -2.63
C ASN A 150 -9.45 -5.83 -2.75
N VAL A 151 -9.09 -4.69 -3.35
CA VAL A 151 -7.69 -4.29 -3.52
C VAL A 151 -7.45 -2.85 -3.08
N TYR A 152 -6.29 -2.62 -2.49
CA TYR A 152 -5.77 -1.28 -2.26
C TYR A 152 -5.29 -0.66 -3.57
N VAL A 153 -5.38 0.65 -3.68
CA VAL A 153 -4.88 1.43 -4.82
C VAL A 153 -3.81 2.39 -4.35
N GLY A 154 -2.66 2.33 -5.01
CA GLY A 154 -1.46 3.05 -4.63
C GLY A 154 -0.52 2.19 -3.77
N GLY A 155 0.72 2.07 -4.20
CA GLY A 155 1.71 1.24 -3.52
C GLY A 155 2.08 1.79 -2.16
N ILE A 156 2.40 3.07 -2.08
CA ILE A 156 2.82 3.74 -0.84
C ILE A 156 1.60 4.20 -0.03
N ALA A 157 1.56 3.81 1.25
CA ALA A 157 0.50 4.22 2.16
C ALA A 157 0.62 5.71 2.52
N PHE A 158 -0.53 6.38 2.64
CA PHE A 158 -0.61 7.64 3.37
C PHE A 158 -0.56 7.39 4.87
N THR A 159 -0.05 8.35 5.64
CA THR A 159 0.06 8.22 7.08
C THR A 159 -0.39 9.48 7.80
N SER A 160 -0.97 9.29 8.99
CA SER A 160 -1.19 10.35 9.98
C SER A 160 -0.43 10.01 11.26
N ARG A 161 0.32 10.97 11.77
CA ARG A 161 1.08 10.82 13.02
C ARG A 161 0.38 11.55 14.15
N ILE A 162 0.28 10.88 15.30
CA ILE A 162 -0.21 11.43 16.55
C ILE A 162 0.96 11.46 17.52
N THR A 163 1.19 12.62 18.14
CA THR A 163 2.18 12.76 19.20
C THR A 163 1.46 12.94 20.53
N ARG A 164 1.86 12.16 21.54
CA ARG A 164 1.37 12.23 22.91
C ARG A 164 -0.14 12.03 23.04
N LEU A 165 -0.59 10.81 22.80
CA LEU A 165 -1.97 10.41 23.06
C LEU A 165 -2.08 10.00 24.55
N ALA A 166 -2.74 10.82 25.38
CA ALA A 166 -2.83 10.57 26.81
C ALA A 166 -3.61 9.27 27.13
N ALA A 167 -3.44 8.76 28.35
CA ALA A 167 -4.15 7.57 28.82
C ALA A 167 -5.67 7.72 28.65
N ASN A 168 -6.30 6.71 28.04
CA ASN A 168 -7.74 6.65 27.78
C ASN A 168 -8.28 7.82 26.92
N GLN A 169 -7.42 8.59 26.30
CA GLN A 169 -7.81 9.73 25.45
C GLN A 169 -8.32 9.23 24.09
N SER A 170 -9.36 9.87 23.60
CA SER A 170 -9.80 9.82 22.21
C SER A 170 -9.55 11.15 21.53
N ILE A 171 -9.07 11.12 20.30
CA ILE A 171 -8.91 12.30 19.45
C ILE A 171 -9.56 12.07 18.10
N THR A 172 -9.97 13.14 17.44
CA THR A 172 -10.47 13.12 16.07
C THR A 172 -9.38 13.62 15.14
N LEU A 173 -9.08 12.83 14.11
CA LEU A 173 -8.16 13.17 13.03
C LEU A 173 -8.92 13.59 11.79
N HIS A 174 -8.35 14.54 11.04
CA HIS A 174 -8.76 14.92 9.70
C HIS A 174 -7.63 14.57 8.72
N PRO A 175 -7.49 13.28 8.35
CA PRO A 175 -6.34 12.86 7.56
C PRO A 175 -6.45 13.39 6.12
N SER A 176 -5.34 13.85 5.56
CA SER A 176 -5.25 14.13 4.13
C SER A 176 -5.35 12.85 3.31
N HIS A 177 -5.89 12.93 2.11
CA HIS A 177 -6.03 11.77 1.20
C HIS A 177 -6.84 10.60 1.78
N TYR A 178 -7.74 10.89 2.71
CA TYR A 178 -8.65 9.91 3.29
C TYR A 178 -10.10 10.29 3.01
N THR A 179 -10.86 9.32 2.51
CA THR A 179 -12.32 9.45 2.42
C THR A 179 -12.96 8.16 2.94
N SER A 180 -14.01 8.29 3.73
CA SER A 180 -14.70 7.13 4.32
C SER A 180 -15.26 6.17 3.26
N ASP A 181 -15.62 6.68 2.09
CA ASP A 181 -16.19 5.88 1.01
C ASP A 181 -15.14 5.10 0.20
N SER A 182 -13.95 5.67 0.02
CA SER A 182 -12.96 5.17 -0.94
C SER A 182 -11.60 4.84 -0.33
N SER A 183 -11.47 4.91 0.99
CA SER A 183 -10.24 4.58 1.70
C SER A 183 -10.46 3.46 2.71
N LYS A 184 -9.37 2.81 3.09
CA LYS A 184 -9.36 1.82 4.16
C LYS A 184 -8.10 2.00 5.00
N ILE A 185 -8.27 1.88 6.32
CA ILE A 185 -7.15 1.83 7.26
C ILE A 185 -6.46 0.49 7.05
N VAL A 186 -5.15 0.53 6.79
CA VAL A 186 -4.37 -0.69 6.58
C VAL A 186 -3.78 -1.21 7.89
N MET A 187 -3.28 -0.32 8.73
CA MET A 187 -2.78 -0.67 10.06
C MET A 187 -2.52 0.58 10.90
N ALA A 188 -2.31 0.36 12.20
CA ALA A 188 -1.93 1.39 13.15
C ALA A 188 -0.81 0.88 14.04
N LEU A 189 0.21 1.69 14.26
CA LEU A 189 1.36 1.36 15.09
C LEU A 189 1.55 2.37 16.21
N THR A 190 2.14 1.92 17.31
CA THR A 190 2.54 2.74 18.44
C THR A 190 4.02 2.61 18.68
N TYR A 191 4.65 3.70 19.13
CA TYR A 191 6.09 3.77 19.38
C TYR A 191 6.34 4.40 20.76
N ASP A 192 7.37 3.94 21.44
CA ASP A 192 7.72 4.38 22.78
C ASP A 192 8.58 5.66 22.80
N ASN A 193 8.93 6.21 21.63
CA ASN A 193 9.77 7.42 21.43
C ASN A 193 9.23 8.37 20.39
#